data_fde1b4713eff77a660cbd9ad4c23c0c4
#
_entry.id   fde1b4713eff77a660cbd9ad4c23c0c4
#
_cell.length_a   1.000
_cell.length_b   1.000
_cell.length_c   1.000
_cell.angle_alpha   90.00
_cell.angle_beta   90.00
_cell.angle_gamma   90.00
#
_symmetry.space_group_name_H-M   'P 1'
#
loop_
_entity.id
_entity.type
_entity.pdbx_description
1 polymer ?
#
loop_
_entity_poly.entity_id
_entity_poly.type
_entity_poly.pdbx_seq_one_letter_code
_entity_poly.pdbx_strand_id
1 'polypeptide(L)'
;MFWAMLICLFAFCQAKEIKQLPGVVFELKFKHYSGFFQVSDTHLLHYWVVESQNEPDKDPLIFWFNGGPGCSSLKGLLKEMGPYLVDIDGKSLRENPYSWNKMASVVYIESPAGVGYSYSTDGNITTNDDQTSCENYEAVKQFFQVILK
;
A
#
# COMPACT_ATOMS: atom_id res chain seq x y z
N MET A 1 -7.21 32.48 33.29
CA MET A 1 -7.77 32.13 31.95
C MET A 1 -6.76 31.20 31.27
N PHE A 2 -6.90 29.89 31.47
CA PHE A 2 -6.00 28.87 30.90
C PHE A 2 -6.51 28.47 29.52
N TRP A 3 -5.74 28.76 28.50
CA TRP A 3 -5.95 28.22 27.17
C TRP A 3 -5.44 26.77 27.16
N ALA A 4 -6.34 25.81 27.20
CA ALA A 4 -6.02 24.40 26.92
C ALA A 4 -5.75 24.28 25.41
N MET A 5 -4.49 24.19 25.06
CA MET A 5 -4.05 23.86 23.68
C MET A 5 -4.39 22.42 23.43
N LEU A 6 -5.49 22.20 22.70
CA LEU A 6 -5.90 20.87 22.23
C LEU A 6 -4.88 20.42 21.18
N ILE A 7 -3.87 19.66 21.59
CA ILE A 7 -2.96 18.99 20.68
C ILE A 7 -3.74 17.82 20.09
N CYS A 8 -4.31 18.04 18.90
CA CYS A 8 -4.77 16.92 18.07
C CYS A 8 -3.52 16.09 17.71
N LEU A 9 -3.33 14.99 18.41
CA LEU A 9 -2.44 13.92 18.02
C LEU A 9 -3.02 13.29 16.75
N PHE A 10 -2.72 13.88 15.59
CA PHE A 10 -2.81 13.15 14.35
C PHE A 10 -1.80 12.01 14.46
N ALA A 11 -2.29 10.81 14.69
CA ALA A 11 -1.51 9.60 14.51
C ALA A 11 -1.14 9.54 13.02
N PHE A 12 0.00 10.15 12.67
CA PHE A 12 0.59 9.98 11.35
C PHE A 12 0.87 8.50 11.18
N CYS A 13 0.11 7.85 10.32
CA CYS A 13 0.38 6.48 9.91
C CYS A 13 1.68 6.51 9.11
N GLN A 14 2.82 6.40 9.82
CA GLN A 14 4.14 6.42 9.19
C GLN A 14 4.31 5.16 8.36
N ALA A 15 4.66 5.35 7.08
CA ALA A 15 5.14 4.27 6.24
C ALA A 15 6.34 3.59 6.93
N LYS A 16 6.25 2.28 7.13
CA LYS A 16 7.34 1.50 7.73
C LYS A 16 8.13 0.82 6.62
N GLU A 17 9.42 1.12 6.56
CA GLU A 17 10.35 0.41 5.68
C GLU A 17 10.42 -1.07 6.09
N ILE A 18 10.27 -1.95 5.11
CA ILE A 18 10.35 -3.40 5.30
C ILE A 18 11.80 -3.81 4.98
N LYS A 19 12.56 -4.10 6.02
CA LYS A 19 13.98 -4.47 5.89
C LYS A 19 14.20 -5.96 5.60
N GLN A 20 13.23 -6.78 5.94
CA GLN A 20 13.28 -8.23 5.74
C GLN A 20 11.89 -8.73 5.32
N LEU A 21 11.85 -9.47 4.23
CA LEU A 21 10.65 -10.11 3.73
C LEU A 21 10.84 -11.63 3.80
N PRO A 22 10.03 -12.35 4.60
CA PRO A 22 10.11 -13.80 4.69
C PRO A 22 10.01 -14.47 3.31
N GLY A 23 10.82 -15.50 3.08
CA GLY A 23 10.80 -16.25 1.83
C GLY A 23 11.66 -15.66 0.71
N VAL A 24 12.16 -14.44 0.83
CA VAL A 24 13.10 -13.86 -0.14
C VAL A 24 14.46 -14.53 0.00
N VAL A 25 14.98 -15.08 -1.09
CA VAL A 25 16.29 -15.75 -1.18
C VAL A 25 17.27 -15.02 -2.10
N PHE A 26 16.91 -13.84 -2.56
CA PHE A 26 17.70 -12.98 -3.44
C PHE A 26 17.82 -11.57 -2.85
N GLU A 27 18.77 -10.79 -3.33
CA GLU A 27 18.99 -9.41 -2.88
C GLU A 27 17.92 -8.48 -3.46
N LEU A 28 17.21 -7.75 -2.59
CA LEU A 28 16.30 -6.67 -3.00
C LEU A 28 17.12 -5.38 -3.19
N LYS A 29 17.15 -4.87 -4.42
CA LYS A 29 17.90 -3.66 -4.81
C LYS A 29 17.06 -2.38 -4.78
N PHE A 30 15.93 -2.40 -4.11
CA PHE A 30 14.99 -1.30 -3.97
C PHE A 30 14.42 -1.32 -2.55
N LYS A 31 13.92 -0.18 -2.10
CA LYS A 31 13.21 -0.11 -0.83
C LYS A 31 11.72 -0.42 -1.03
N HIS A 32 11.11 -0.92 0.03
CA HIS A 32 9.68 -1.13 0.07
C HIS A 32 9.13 -0.78 1.45
N TYR A 33 7.87 -0.33 1.44
CA TYR A 33 7.22 0.19 2.63
C TYR A 33 5.80 -0.35 2.72
N SER A 34 5.28 -0.43 3.94
CA SER A 34 3.89 -0.79 4.19
C SER A 34 3.31 0.11 5.28
N GLY A 35 2.00 0.33 5.22
CA GLY A 35 1.29 1.14 6.20
C GLY A 35 -0.21 1.19 5.90
N PHE A 36 -0.87 2.17 6.52
CA PHE A 36 -2.31 2.38 6.37
C PHE A 36 -2.60 3.85 6.09
N PHE A 37 -3.58 4.11 5.23
CA PHE A 37 -4.21 5.42 5.07
C PHE A 37 -5.55 5.40 5.81
N GLN A 38 -5.77 6.34 6.71
CA GLN A 38 -7.08 6.56 7.32
C GLN A 38 -7.92 7.39 6.36
N VAL A 39 -8.81 6.74 5.62
CA VAL A 39 -9.57 7.33 4.51
C VAL A 39 -10.94 7.85 4.92
N SER A 40 -11.40 7.47 6.11
CA SER A 40 -12.61 7.98 6.76
C SER A 40 -12.45 7.93 8.28
N ASP A 41 -13.50 8.27 9.04
CA ASP A 41 -13.45 8.20 10.50
C ASP A 41 -13.17 6.79 11.02
N THR A 42 -13.56 5.76 10.27
CA THR A 42 -13.47 4.37 10.69
C THR A 42 -12.66 3.47 9.75
N HIS A 43 -12.51 3.82 8.48
CA HIS A 43 -11.85 2.98 7.48
C HIS A 43 -10.36 3.27 7.34
N LEU A 44 -9.56 2.21 7.36
CA LEU A 44 -8.13 2.24 7.10
C LEU A 44 -7.80 1.33 5.93
N LEU A 45 -7.21 1.89 4.87
CA LEU A 45 -6.75 1.13 3.71
C LEU A 45 -5.26 0.81 3.84
N HIS A 46 -4.94 -0.46 3.81
CA HIS A 46 -3.58 -0.94 3.79
C HIS A 46 -2.93 -0.66 2.42
N TYR A 47 -1.66 -0.27 2.44
CA TYR A 47 -0.88 -0.11 1.23
C TYR A 47 0.49 -0.75 1.35
N TRP A 48 1.04 -1.11 0.20
CA TRP A 48 2.42 -1.53 0.03
C TRP A 48 3.06 -0.78 -1.13
N VAL A 49 4.22 -0.16 -0.87
CA VAL A 49 4.99 0.58 -1.86
C VAL A 49 6.24 -0.21 -2.21
N VAL A 50 6.57 -0.29 -3.48
CA VAL A 50 7.87 -0.72 -3.97
C VAL A 50 8.47 0.40 -4.82
N GLU A 51 9.68 0.83 -4.48
CA GLU A 51 10.40 1.85 -5.25
C GLU A 51 10.86 1.31 -6.60
N SER A 52 11.04 2.20 -7.56
CA SER A 52 11.69 1.86 -8.83
C SER A 52 13.11 1.33 -8.59
N GLN A 53 13.48 0.35 -9.38
CA GLN A 53 14.85 -0.22 -9.40
C GLN A 53 15.82 0.63 -10.23
N ASN A 54 15.34 1.64 -10.95
CA ASN A 54 16.14 2.53 -11.78
C ASN A 54 16.38 3.87 -11.06
N GLU A 55 15.51 4.86 -11.23
CA GLU A 55 15.63 6.18 -10.63
C GLU A 55 14.35 6.54 -9.85
N PRO A 56 14.16 6.06 -8.59
CA PRO A 56 12.91 6.22 -7.86
C PRO A 56 12.44 7.67 -7.71
N ASP A 57 13.37 8.64 -7.68
CA ASP A 57 13.05 10.06 -7.57
C ASP A 57 12.59 10.71 -8.89
N LYS A 58 12.74 10.02 -10.02
CA LYS A 58 12.42 10.55 -11.36
C LYS A 58 11.44 9.69 -12.13
N ASP A 59 11.43 8.41 -11.85
CA ASP A 59 10.59 7.45 -12.55
C ASP A 59 9.11 7.66 -12.24
N PRO A 60 8.20 7.22 -13.11
CA PRO A 60 6.76 7.31 -12.89
C PRO A 60 6.32 6.64 -11.59
N LEU A 61 5.22 7.15 -11.03
CA LEU A 61 4.51 6.57 -9.90
C LEU A 61 3.21 5.94 -10.39
N ILE A 62 2.97 4.68 -10.03
CA ILE A 62 1.78 3.92 -10.40
C ILE A 62 1.01 3.56 -9.13
N PHE A 63 -0.30 3.87 -9.10
CA PHE A 63 -1.23 3.35 -8.11
C PHE A 63 -1.96 2.15 -8.69
N TRP A 64 -1.92 1.03 -7.97
CA TRP A 64 -2.55 -0.21 -8.39
C TRP A 64 -3.65 -0.64 -7.42
N PHE A 65 -4.82 -0.93 -7.98
CA PHE A 65 -5.98 -1.47 -7.28
C PHE A 65 -6.41 -2.76 -7.99
N ASN A 66 -6.39 -3.91 -7.30
CA ASN A 66 -6.99 -5.10 -7.87
C ASN A 66 -8.51 -4.98 -7.87
N GLY A 67 -9.13 -5.44 -8.95
CA GLY A 67 -10.58 -5.47 -9.09
C GLY A 67 -11.21 -6.68 -8.42
N GLY A 68 -12.47 -6.89 -8.72
CA GLY A 68 -13.22 -8.04 -8.20
C GLY A 68 -14.71 -7.75 -8.08
N PRO A 69 -15.21 -6.86 -7.22
CA PRO A 69 -14.55 -6.24 -6.05
C PRO A 69 -14.09 -7.24 -4.99
N GLY A 70 -13.16 -6.80 -4.12
CA GLY A 70 -12.73 -7.57 -2.95
C GLY A 70 -11.45 -8.40 -3.14
N CYS A 71 -10.76 -8.31 -4.28
CA CYS A 71 -9.45 -8.91 -4.41
C CYS A 71 -8.37 -8.02 -3.79
N SER A 72 -7.52 -8.61 -2.96
CA SER A 72 -6.36 -7.92 -2.39
C SER A 72 -5.37 -7.46 -3.46
N SER A 73 -4.90 -6.22 -3.38
CA SER A 73 -3.88 -5.69 -4.29
C SER A 73 -2.50 -6.30 -4.07
N LEU A 74 -2.29 -7.01 -2.96
CA LEU A 74 -1.11 -7.86 -2.78
C LEU A 74 -1.06 -9.02 -3.77
N LYS A 75 -2.17 -9.35 -4.44
CA LYS A 75 -2.16 -10.27 -5.56
C LYS A 75 -1.36 -9.70 -6.73
N GLY A 76 -1.54 -8.43 -7.08
CA GLY A 76 -0.71 -7.73 -8.05
C GLY A 76 0.77 -7.74 -7.67
N LEU A 77 1.07 -7.46 -6.39
CA LEU A 77 2.42 -7.46 -5.85
C LEU A 77 3.11 -8.83 -5.91
N LEU A 78 2.40 -9.92 -5.55
CA LEU A 78 2.99 -11.24 -5.28
C LEU A 78 2.77 -12.28 -6.38
N LYS A 79 1.90 -12.00 -7.36
CA LYS A 79 1.51 -12.98 -8.40
C LYS A 79 1.46 -12.41 -9.82
N GLU A 80 1.47 -11.08 -9.98
CA GLU A 80 1.27 -10.45 -11.28
C GLU A 80 2.51 -9.63 -11.69
N MET A 81 2.57 -8.33 -11.33
CA MET A 81 3.61 -7.44 -11.82
C MET A 81 4.60 -6.95 -10.76
N GLY A 82 4.49 -7.41 -9.54
CA GLY A 82 5.42 -7.03 -8.47
C GLY A 82 6.82 -7.60 -8.64
N PRO A 83 7.79 -7.15 -7.84
CA PRO A 83 9.20 -7.50 -8.00
C PRO A 83 9.53 -8.94 -7.57
N TYR A 84 8.67 -9.56 -6.81
CA TYR A 84 8.81 -10.92 -6.33
C TYR A 84 7.51 -11.70 -6.51
N LEU A 85 7.63 -12.97 -6.84
CA LEU A 85 6.51 -13.88 -7.07
C LEU A 85 6.56 -15.02 -6.05
N VAL A 86 5.42 -15.34 -5.45
CA VAL A 86 5.29 -16.53 -4.59
C VAL A 86 5.51 -17.76 -5.44
N ASP A 87 6.43 -18.62 -5.00
CA ASP A 87 6.75 -19.86 -5.67
C ASP A 87 5.68 -20.95 -5.40
N ILE A 88 5.78 -22.06 -6.12
CA ILE A 88 4.82 -23.19 -6.05
C ILE A 88 4.73 -23.80 -4.66
N ASP A 89 5.77 -23.68 -3.85
CA ASP A 89 5.81 -24.16 -2.46
C ASP A 89 4.96 -23.31 -1.50
N GLY A 90 4.49 -22.12 -1.96
CA GLY A 90 3.73 -21.17 -1.17
C GLY A 90 4.51 -20.50 -0.03
N LYS A 91 5.84 -20.66 0.01
CA LYS A 91 6.71 -20.18 1.11
C LYS A 91 7.86 -19.33 0.62
N SER A 92 8.45 -19.68 -0.52
CA SER A 92 9.56 -18.96 -1.11
C SER A 92 9.08 -17.88 -2.06
N LEU A 93 9.90 -16.83 -2.18
CA LEU A 93 9.71 -15.76 -3.16
C LEU A 93 10.85 -15.81 -4.16
N ARG A 94 10.51 -15.86 -5.44
CA ARG A 94 11.47 -15.75 -6.54
C ARG A 94 11.41 -14.35 -7.16
N GLU A 95 12.49 -13.91 -7.74
CA GLU A 95 12.55 -12.64 -8.46
C GLU A 95 11.63 -12.66 -9.69
N ASN A 96 10.93 -11.56 -9.93
CA ASN A 96 10.16 -11.34 -11.15
C ASN A 96 10.99 -10.53 -12.16
N PRO A 97 11.53 -11.15 -13.23
CA PRO A 97 12.34 -10.43 -14.21
C PRO A 97 11.55 -9.42 -15.03
N TYR A 98 10.21 -9.47 -15.00
CA TYR A 98 9.29 -8.59 -15.74
C TYR A 98 8.52 -7.63 -14.82
N SER A 99 9.02 -7.40 -13.62
CA SER A 99 8.33 -6.52 -12.66
C SER A 99 8.23 -5.08 -13.15
N TRP A 100 7.11 -4.44 -12.87
CA TRP A 100 6.87 -3.06 -13.26
C TRP A 100 7.75 -2.06 -12.51
N ASN A 101 8.20 -2.41 -11.31
CA ASN A 101 9.11 -1.55 -10.57
C ASN A 101 10.54 -1.48 -11.16
N LYS A 102 10.80 -2.11 -12.30
CA LYS A 102 12.03 -1.85 -13.06
C LYS A 102 12.08 -0.45 -13.67
N MET A 103 10.94 0.20 -13.84
CA MET A 103 10.83 1.50 -14.50
C MET A 103 9.82 2.47 -13.84
N ALA A 104 9.24 2.09 -12.72
CA ALA A 104 8.27 2.92 -12.00
C ALA A 104 8.23 2.53 -10.52
N SER A 105 7.94 3.46 -9.63
CA SER A 105 7.51 3.10 -8.26
C SER A 105 6.05 2.69 -8.28
N VAL A 106 5.67 1.64 -7.54
CA VAL A 106 4.30 1.12 -7.55
C VAL A 106 3.74 1.09 -6.14
N VAL A 107 2.53 1.64 -5.98
CA VAL A 107 1.75 1.66 -4.74
C VAL A 107 0.56 0.72 -4.91
N TYR A 108 0.57 -0.38 -4.19
CA TYR A 108 -0.53 -1.34 -4.14
C TYR A 108 -1.44 -0.96 -2.97
N ILE A 109 -2.70 -0.60 -3.24
CA ILE A 109 -3.68 -0.21 -2.21
C ILE A 109 -4.76 -1.28 -2.15
N GLU A 110 -4.99 -1.84 -0.99
CA GLU A 110 -6.05 -2.81 -0.75
C GLU A 110 -7.36 -2.07 -0.47
N SER A 111 -8.27 -2.10 -1.40
CA SER A 111 -9.55 -1.37 -1.35
C SER A 111 -10.70 -2.27 -1.83
N PRO A 112 -11.90 -2.08 -1.24
CA PRO A 112 -12.27 -1.21 -0.11
C PRO A 112 -11.85 -1.76 1.27
N ALA A 113 -12.26 -1.09 2.37
CA ALA A 113 -12.10 -1.61 3.73
C ALA A 113 -12.71 -3.00 3.86
N GLY A 114 -12.00 -3.92 4.57
CA GLY A 114 -12.34 -5.35 4.63
C GLY A 114 -11.61 -6.21 3.60
N VAL A 115 -10.88 -5.61 2.65
CA VAL A 115 -10.06 -6.33 1.68
C VAL A 115 -8.64 -6.48 2.21
N GLY A 116 -8.12 -7.72 2.21
CA GLY A 116 -6.78 -8.02 2.67
C GLY A 116 -6.54 -7.57 4.11
N TYR A 117 -5.60 -6.66 4.31
CA TYR A 117 -5.28 -6.07 5.62
C TYR A 117 -6.06 -4.77 5.90
N SER A 118 -6.80 -4.24 4.93
CA SER A 118 -7.66 -3.06 5.13
C SER A 118 -8.83 -3.40 6.04
N TYR A 119 -9.17 -2.48 6.95
CA TYR A 119 -10.18 -2.75 7.97
C TYR A 119 -10.98 -1.52 8.36
N SER A 120 -12.07 -1.75 9.07
CA SER A 120 -12.84 -0.73 9.77
C SER A 120 -12.69 -0.86 11.28
N THR A 121 -12.53 0.26 11.99
CA THR A 121 -12.41 0.28 13.46
C THR A 121 -13.73 -0.02 14.18
N ASP A 122 -14.87 0.20 13.54
CA ASP A 122 -16.20 -0.12 14.04
C ASP A 122 -16.74 -1.47 13.53
N GLY A 123 -15.96 -2.16 12.67
CA GLY A 123 -16.33 -3.45 12.06
C GLY A 123 -17.31 -3.34 10.89
N ASN A 124 -17.78 -2.16 10.55
CA ASN A 124 -18.67 -1.95 9.40
C ASN A 124 -17.81 -1.82 8.11
N ILE A 125 -17.91 -2.80 7.23
CA ILE A 125 -17.23 -2.83 5.93
C ILE A 125 -18.21 -2.67 4.75
N THR A 126 -19.46 -2.26 5.03
CA THR A 126 -20.44 -1.98 3.98
C THR A 126 -19.97 -0.79 3.15
N THR A 127 -19.97 -0.93 1.84
CA THR A 127 -19.51 0.10 0.91
C THR A 127 -20.30 0.06 -0.38
N ASN A 128 -20.09 1.06 -1.22
CA ASN A 128 -20.58 1.16 -2.59
C ASN A 128 -19.52 1.86 -3.46
N ASP A 129 -19.76 1.97 -4.75
CA ASP A 129 -18.79 2.51 -5.71
C ASP A 129 -18.43 3.97 -5.41
N ASP A 130 -19.40 4.80 -5.03
CA ASP A 130 -19.18 6.22 -4.71
C ASP A 130 -18.29 6.36 -3.48
N GLN A 131 -18.60 5.63 -2.40
CA GLN A 131 -17.82 5.63 -1.17
C GLN A 131 -16.39 5.10 -1.44
N THR A 132 -16.28 3.98 -2.13
CA THR A 132 -14.98 3.39 -2.49
C THR A 132 -14.14 4.36 -3.30
N SER A 133 -14.74 5.07 -4.26
CA SER A 133 -14.07 6.08 -5.07
C SER A 133 -13.54 7.25 -4.23
N CYS A 134 -14.36 7.77 -3.31
CA CYS A 134 -13.95 8.83 -2.39
C CYS A 134 -12.81 8.39 -1.47
N GLU A 135 -12.88 7.19 -0.92
CA GLU A 135 -11.86 6.63 -0.04
C GLU A 135 -10.54 6.36 -0.79
N ASN A 136 -10.60 5.87 -2.02
CA ASN A 136 -9.42 5.69 -2.88
C ASN A 136 -8.77 7.04 -3.22
N TYR A 137 -9.56 8.05 -3.52
CA TYR A 137 -9.04 9.41 -3.74
C TYR A 137 -8.33 9.96 -2.51
N GLU A 138 -8.92 9.78 -1.32
CA GLU A 138 -8.31 10.22 -0.06
C GLU A 138 -6.99 9.49 0.21
N ALA A 139 -6.93 8.17 -0.04
CA ALA A 139 -5.70 7.38 0.09
C ALA A 139 -4.58 7.91 -0.82
N VAL A 140 -4.89 8.17 -2.10
CA VAL A 140 -3.93 8.74 -3.07
C VAL A 140 -3.46 10.13 -2.63
N LYS A 141 -4.37 10.98 -2.15
CA LYS A 141 -4.04 12.32 -1.65
C LYS A 141 -3.10 12.26 -0.45
N GLN A 142 -3.36 11.36 0.51
CA GLN A 142 -2.50 11.18 1.69
C GLN A 142 -1.12 10.66 1.31
N PHE A 143 -1.00 9.79 0.30
CA PHE A 143 0.29 9.33 -0.21
C PHE A 143 1.20 10.52 -0.54
N PHE A 144 0.71 11.49 -1.30
CA PHE A 144 1.48 12.68 -1.69
C PHE A 144 1.82 13.60 -0.50
N GLN A 145 1.05 13.56 0.58
CA GLN A 145 1.31 14.36 1.79
C GLN A 145 2.35 13.72 2.72
N VAL A 146 2.45 12.40 2.74
CA VAL A 146 3.22 11.64 3.74
C VAL A 146 4.52 11.09 3.17
N ILE A 147 4.52 10.60 1.95
CA ILE A 147 5.64 9.80 1.40
C ILE A 147 6.57 10.65 0.52
N LEU A 148 6.10 11.75 -0.06
CA LEU A 148 6.92 12.65 -0.87
C LEU A 148 7.53 13.83 -0.08
N LYS A 149 7.64 13.72 1.23
CA LYS A 149 8.41 14.63 2.09
C LYS A 149 9.74 14.00 2.44
#